data_dd239552953d681316f8ea3b19c47221
#
_entry.id   dd239552953d681316f8ea3b19c47221
#
_cell.length_a   1.000
_cell.length_b   1.000
_cell.length_c   1.000
_cell.angle_alpha   90.00
_cell.angle_beta   90.00
_cell.angle_gamma   90.00
#
_symmetry.space_group_name_H-M   'P 1'
#
loop_
_entity.id
_entity.type
_entity.pdbx_description
1 polymer ?
#
loop_
_entity_poly.entity_id
_entity_poly.type
_entity_poly.pdbx_seq_one_letter_code
_entity_poly.pdbx_strand_id
1 'polypeptide(L)'
;MDDSQLNFIIAGIGGQGINSLAKVLAEFLKQSGYACQFTVHKGGAQSLGTVFAEFRVLKAQRTQQKPVTLGQGIPKGKLDFLIALEPWEALRHVTLAHANTRVWVEEKRMPLFVERSTEREIEPPKTQLDKLPLTIHWRSYRDSADQQTGIAKMANYYAGLDCVIGLKQTLNNIEEPLFDTLFFTLVKKSVKP
;
A
#
# COMPACT_ATOMS: atom_id res chain seq x y z
N MET A 1 22.38 -11.74 1.75
CA MET A 1 21.31 -10.79 1.38
C MET A 1 21.11 -9.88 2.56
N ASP A 2 21.03 -8.58 2.34
CA ASP A 2 20.84 -7.64 3.44
C ASP A 2 19.40 -7.78 3.95
N ASP A 3 19.21 -8.55 5.00
CA ASP A 3 17.92 -8.83 5.64
C ASP A 3 17.53 -7.74 6.65
N SER A 4 18.24 -6.62 6.63
CA SER A 4 18.05 -5.51 7.57
C SER A 4 16.89 -4.60 7.22
N GLN A 5 16.32 -4.73 6.02
CA GLN A 5 15.26 -3.85 5.52
C GLN A 5 13.97 -4.62 5.22
N LEU A 6 12.85 -3.93 5.42
CA LEU A 6 11.53 -4.31 4.96
C LEU A 6 11.06 -3.29 3.93
N ASN A 7 10.65 -3.74 2.76
CA ASN A 7 10.23 -2.90 1.66
C ASN A 7 8.79 -3.21 1.27
N PHE A 8 7.95 -2.20 1.20
CA PHE A 8 6.57 -2.40 0.77
C PHE A 8 6.03 -1.21 -0.04
N ILE A 9 4.99 -1.48 -0.81
CA ILE A 9 4.29 -0.50 -1.63
C ILE A 9 2.81 -0.49 -1.29
N ILE A 10 2.23 0.70 -1.27
CA ILE A 10 0.79 0.91 -1.33
C ILE A 10 0.50 1.59 -2.65
N ALA A 11 -0.32 0.98 -3.49
CA ALA A 11 -0.59 1.45 -4.84
C ALA A 11 -2.09 1.62 -5.09
N GLY A 12 -2.41 2.56 -5.96
CA GLY A 12 -3.77 2.86 -6.39
C GLY A 12 -3.81 4.01 -7.38
N ILE A 13 -4.96 4.61 -7.51
CA ILE A 13 -5.17 5.75 -8.42
C ILE A 13 -5.51 7.03 -7.67
N GLY A 14 -5.41 8.16 -8.36
CA GLY A 14 -5.77 9.46 -7.82
C GLY A 14 -7.18 9.46 -7.23
N GLY A 15 -7.32 10.05 -6.05
CA GLY A 15 -8.59 10.07 -5.30
C GLY A 15 -8.75 8.95 -4.26
N GLN A 16 -7.99 7.86 -4.34
CA GLN A 16 -8.08 6.74 -3.38
C GLN A 16 -7.35 6.98 -2.05
N GLY A 17 -6.80 8.17 -1.80
CA GLY A 17 -6.25 8.55 -0.51
C GLY A 17 -4.89 7.92 -0.15
N ILE A 18 -4.15 7.37 -1.11
CA ILE A 18 -2.83 6.75 -0.92
C ILE A 18 -1.87 7.64 -0.11
N ASN A 19 -1.81 8.94 -0.45
CA ASN A 19 -0.94 9.90 0.25
C ASN A 19 -1.32 10.05 1.74
N SER A 20 -2.62 10.05 2.05
CA SER A 20 -3.09 10.15 3.44
C SER A 20 -2.75 8.88 4.22
N LEU A 21 -3.00 7.71 3.64
CA LEU A 21 -2.64 6.43 4.24
C LEU A 21 -1.13 6.31 4.47
N ALA A 22 -0.32 6.73 3.49
CA ALA A 22 1.13 6.73 3.61
C ALA A 22 1.63 7.57 4.79
N LYS A 23 1.05 8.76 5.02
CA LYS A 23 1.39 9.61 6.16
C LYS A 23 1.02 8.97 7.50
N VAL A 24 -0.15 8.33 7.58
CA VAL A 24 -0.58 7.59 8.78
C VAL A 24 0.40 6.47 9.09
N LEU A 25 0.76 5.65 8.09
CA LEU A 25 1.68 4.54 8.27
C LEU A 25 3.10 4.98 8.61
N ALA A 26 3.58 6.09 8.05
CA ALA A 26 4.88 6.64 8.40
C ALA A 26 4.93 7.09 9.88
N GLU A 27 3.89 7.76 10.35
CA GLU A 27 3.78 8.15 11.76
C GLU A 27 3.61 6.92 12.67
N PHE A 28 2.84 5.94 12.24
CA PHE A 28 2.69 4.68 12.94
C PHE A 28 4.03 3.94 13.12
N LEU A 29 4.80 3.77 12.06
CA LEU A 29 6.13 3.15 12.13
C LEU A 29 7.08 3.91 13.04
N LYS A 30 7.06 5.24 12.96
CA LYS A 30 7.88 6.10 13.81
C LYS A 30 7.53 5.94 15.29
N GLN A 31 6.23 5.92 15.64
CA GLN A 31 5.78 5.73 17.03
C GLN A 31 6.01 4.31 17.52
N SER A 32 6.02 3.31 16.61
CA SER A 32 6.43 1.93 16.92
C SER A 32 7.96 1.76 17.06
N GLY A 33 8.74 2.86 16.95
CA GLY A 33 10.19 2.86 17.16
C GLY A 33 11.01 2.49 15.91
N TYR A 34 10.41 2.47 14.71
CA TYR A 34 11.13 2.12 13.48
C TYR A 34 11.57 3.35 12.69
N ALA A 35 12.75 3.24 12.07
CA ALA A 35 13.19 4.18 11.07
C ALA A 35 12.60 3.78 9.72
N CYS A 36 11.86 4.67 9.09
CA CYS A 36 11.34 4.47 7.75
C CYS A 36 11.60 5.69 6.86
N GLN A 37 11.80 5.42 5.59
CA GLN A 37 11.72 6.40 4.52
C GLN A 37 10.56 6.03 3.63
N PHE A 38 9.74 7.01 3.25
CA PHE A 38 8.70 6.79 2.26
C PHE A 38 8.69 7.90 1.22
N THR A 39 8.29 7.55 0.01
CA THR A 39 8.15 8.47 -1.11
C THR A 39 6.82 8.21 -1.78
N VAL A 40 6.06 9.29 -2.05
CA VAL A 40 4.81 9.19 -2.79
C VAL A 40 5.05 9.64 -4.23
N HIS A 41 4.75 8.76 -5.15
CA HIS A 41 4.84 9.00 -6.59
C HIS A 41 3.44 9.25 -7.15
N LYS A 42 3.32 10.24 -8.02
CA LYS A 42 2.07 10.57 -8.71
C LYS A 42 2.32 10.58 -10.20
N GLY A 43 1.52 9.83 -10.94
CA GLY A 43 1.53 9.91 -12.41
C GLY A 43 1.02 11.26 -12.91
N GLY A 44 1.39 11.60 -14.15
CA GLY A 44 1.10 12.91 -14.74
C GLY A 44 -0.37 13.18 -15.09
N ALA A 45 -1.28 12.22 -14.97
CA ALA A 45 -2.71 12.44 -15.21
C ALA A 45 -3.35 13.16 -14.02
N GLN A 46 -4.14 14.20 -14.29
CA GLN A 46 -4.79 15.03 -13.25
C GLN A 46 -5.86 14.26 -12.46
N SER A 47 -6.50 13.26 -13.06
CA SER A 47 -7.47 12.39 -12.40
C SER A 47 -7.25 10.94 -12.80
N LEU A 48 -7.50 10.00 -11.87
CA LEU A 48 -7.34 8.55 -12.06
C LEU A 48 -5.92 8.12 -12.52
N GLY A 49 -4.93 9.00 -12.43
CA GLY A 49 -3.52 8.64 -12.65
C GLY A 49 -3.00 7.76 -11.52
N THR A 50 -1.98 6.97 -11.84
CA THR A 50 -1.23 6.15 -10.87
C THR A 50 -0.78 6.98 -9.68
N VAL A 51 -1.03 6.49 -8.47
CA VAL A 51 -0.46 7.01 -7.22
C VAL A 51 0.03 5.83 -6.41
N PHE A 52 1.29 5.86 -6.00
CA PHE A 52 1.80 4.84 -5.11
C PHE A 52 2.78 5.42 -4.09
N ALA A 53 2.88 4.78 -2.95
CA ALA A 53 3.83 5.09 -1.89
C ALA A 53 4.76 3.91 -1.68
N GLU A 54 6.05 4.15 -1.82
CA GLU A 54 7.11 3.20 -1.50
C GLU A 54 7.60 3.43 -0.08
N PHE A 55 7.73 2.36 0.68
CA PHE A 55 8.26 2.36 2.03
C PHE A 55 9.49 1.49 2.12
N ARG A 56 10.52 2.01 2.79
CA ARG A 56 11.71 1.29 3.20
C ARG A 56 11.88 1.45 4.69
N VAL A 57 11.85 0.35 5.42
CA VAL A 57 11.86 0.31 6.88
C VAL A 57 13.06 -0.48 7.35
N LEU A 58 13.80 0.04 8.32
CA LEU A 58 14.84 -0.74 9.00
C LEU A 58 14.19 -1.68 10.00
N LYS A 59 14.49 -2.98 9.93
CA LYS A 59 13.97 -4.01 10.84
C LYS A 59 14.49 -3.84 12.28
N ALA A 60 15.66 -3.23 12.45
CA ALA A 60 16.19 -2.90 13.77
C ALA A 60 15.47 -1.66 14.35
N GLN A 61 14.99 -1.79 15.56
CA GLN A 61 14.45 -0.63 16.28
C GLN A 61 15.52 0.42 16.53
N ARG A 62 15.16 1.68 16.48
CA ARG A 62 16.09 2.78 16.76
C ARG A 62 16.47 2.80 18.25
N THR A 63 17.68 2.40 18.53
CA THR A 63 18.29 2.62 19.85
C THR A 63 19.08 3.94 19.93
N GLN A 64 19.40 4.57 18.79
CA GLN A 64 20.15 5.84 18.71
C GLN A 64 19.67 6.69 17.52
N GLN A 65 19.72 8.02 17.68
CA GLN A 65 19.26 9.04 16.74
C GLN A 65 20.17 9.29 15.52
N LYS A 66 20.90 8.31 15.01
CA LYS A 66 21.69 8.52 13.79
C LYS A 66 20.76 8.58 12.57
N PRO A 67 20.90 9.59 11.71
CA PRO A 67 20.16 9.64 10.46
C PRO A 67 20.53 8.40 9.62
N VAL A 68 19.53 7.66 9.20
CA VAL A 68 19.72 6.52 8.31
C VAL A 68 19.31 6.95 6.92
N THR A 69 20.25 6.90 5.98
CA THR A 69 19.96 7.11 4.57
C THR A 69 19.62 5.76 3.96
N LEU A 70 18.37 5.57 3.62
CA LEU A 70 17.92 4.45 2.79
C LEU A 70 18.00 4.89 1.33
N GLY A 71 18.50 4.05 0.45
CA GLY A 71 18.59 4.36 -0.98
C GLY A 71 17.19 4.69 -1.58
N GLN A 72 17.15 5.32 -2.75
CA GLN A 72 15.90 5.59 -3.45
C GLN A 72 15.38 4.37 -4.20
N GLY A 73 14.06 4.14 -4.13
CA GLY A 73 13.38 3.06 -4.83
C GLY A 73 13.59 1.67 -4.23
N ILE A 74 12.64 0.79 -4.47
CA ILE A 74 12.72 -0.63 -4.09
C ILE A 74 13.37 -1.39 -5.24
N PRO A 75 14.50 -2.09 -5.01
CA PRO A 75 15.13 -2.87 -6.06
C PRO A 75 14.25 -4.06 -6.50
N LYS A 76 14.43 -4.48 -7.76
CA LYS A 76 13.75 -5.68 -8.29
C LYS A 76 14.04 -6.90 -7.41
N GLY A 77 13.01 -7.67 -7.11
CA GLY A 77 13.11 -8.84 -6.24
C GLY A 77 13.29 -8.51 -4.76
N LYS A 78 12.96 -7.28 -4.31
CA LYS A 78 13.10 -6.83 -2.92
C LYS A 78 11.82 -6.29 -2.30
N LEU A 79 10.68 -6.49 -2.95
CA LEU A 79 9.39 -6.11 -2.44
C LEU A 79 8.87 -7.21 -1.50
N ASP A 80 8.72 -6.92 -0.22
CA ASP A 80 8.26 -7.87 0.80
C ASP A 80 6.72 -8.02 0.76
N PHE A 81 6.00 -6.90 0.62
CA PHE A 81 4.57 -6.94 0.40
C PHE A 81 4.04 -5.74 -0.40
N LEU A 82 2.87 -5.93 -1.00
CA LEU A 82 2.15 -4.95 -1.81
C LEU A 82 0.69 -4.88 -1.35
N ILE A 83 0.21 -3.68 -1.12
CA ILE A 83 -1.21 -3.38 -0.94
C ILE A 83 -1.68 -2.58 -2.15
N ALA A 84 -2.62 -3.11 -2.90
CA ALA A 84 -3.14 -2.43 -4.09
C ALA A 84 -4.65 -2.16 -3.96
N LEU A 85 -5.02 -0.91 -3.97
CA LEU A 85 -6.41 -0.44 -3.98
C LEU A 85 -7.02 -0.44 -5.39
N GLU A 86 -6.22 -0.88 -6.38
CA GLU A 86 -6.62 -1.03 -7.76
C GLU A 86 -5.80 -2.15 -8.43
N PRO A 87 -6.45 -3.15 -9.08
CA PRO A 87 -5.76 -4.33 -9.60
C PRO A 87 -4.72 -4.05 -10.69
N TRP A 88 -4.95 -3.06 -11.56
CA TRP A 88 -3.96 -2.67 -12.58
C TRP A 88 -2.68 -2.11 -11.96
N GLU A 89 -2.81 -1.42 -10.84
CA GLU A 89 -1.65 -0.94 -10.10
C GLU A 89 -0.89 -2.08 -9.41
N ALA A 90 -1.59 -3.16 -8.99
CA ALA A 90 -0.90 -4.36 -8.54
C ALA A 90 0.01 -4.94 -9.63
N LEU A 91 -0.50 -5.10 -10.86
CA LEU A 91 0.29 -5.60 -12.00
C LEU A 91 1.53 -4.76 -12.30
N ARG A 92 1.47 -3.45 -12.10
CA ARG A 92 2.63 -2.56 -12.30
C ARG A 92 3.76 -2.86 -11.33
N HIS A 93 3.42 -3.15 -10.08
CA HIS A 93 4.38 -3.25 -8.99
C HIS A 93 4.84 -4.67 -8.67
N VAL A 94 4.10 -5.72 -9.08
CA VAL A 94 4.53 -7.12 -8.89
C VAL A 94 5.83 -7.46 -9.63
N THR A 95 6.26 -6.62 -10.55
CA THR A 95 7.58 -6.75 -11.21
C THR A 95 8.76 -6.59 -10.24
N LEU A 96 8.53 -6.01 -9.06
CA LEU A 96 9.51 -5.87 -7.98
C LEU A 96 9.48 -7.03 -6.99
N ALA A 97 8.52 -7.95 -7.14
CA ALA A 97 8.28 -9.06 -6.24
C ALA A 97 9.34 -10.16 -6.33
N HIS A 98 9.41 -10.95 -5.27
CA HIS A 98 10.10 -12.23 -5.20
C HIS A 98 9.11 -13.33 -4.75
N ALA A 99 9.52 -14.58 -4.74
CA ALA A 99 8.63 -15.73 -4.48
C ALA A 99 7.87 -15.66 -3.14
N ASN A 100 8.41 -14.97 -2.14
CA ASN A 100 7.77 -14.83 -0.82
C ASN A 100 7.02 -13.50 -0.66
N THR A 101 6.91 -12.68 -1.70
CA THR A 101 6.15 -11.44 -1.66
C THR A 101 4.66 -11.73 -1.48
N ARG A 102 4.03 -11.03 -0.54
CA ARG A 102 2.59 -11.11 -0.32
C ARG A 102 1.90 -9.92 -0.95
N VAL A 103 0.77 -10.19 -1.59
CA VAL A 103 0.04 -9.16 -2.33
C VAL A 103 -1.41 -9.14 -1.86
N TRP A 104 -1.88 -8.00 -1.38
CA TRP A 104 -3.30 -7.75 -1.08
C TRP A 104 -3.86 -6.83 -2.14
N VAL A 105 -4.94 -7.21 -2.79
CA VAL A 105 -5.49 -6.50 -3.95
C VAL A 105 -7.00 -6.33 -3.81
N GLU A 106 -7.48 -5.12 -4.03
CA GLU A 106 -8.90 -4.83 -4.19
C GLU A 106 -9.48 -5.61 -5.38
N GLU A 107 -10.62 -6.28 -5.20
CA GLU A 107 -11.27 -7.05 -6.27
C GLU A 107 -11.90 -6.15 -7.34
N LYS A 108 -12.44 -5.00 -6.95
CA LYS A 108 -13.09 -4.07 -7.87
C LYS A 108 -12.07 -3.25 -8.64
N ARG A 109 -12.05 -3.42 -9.94
CA ARG A 109 -11.22 -2.62 -10.85
C ARG A 109 -11.94 -1.35 -11.32
N MET A 110 -11.16 -0.34 -11.67
CA MET A 110 -11.63 0.78 -12.47
C MET A 110 -11.41 0.48 -13.95
N PRO A 111 -12.38 0.72 -14.83
CA PRO A 111 -12.20 0.51 -16.26
C PRO A 111 -11.07 1.41 -16.80
N LEU A 112 -10.13 0.83 -17.53
CA LEU A 112 -9.09 1.59 -18.20
C LEU A 112 -9.69 2.48 -19.29
N PHE A 113 -9.03 3.64 -19.55
CA PHE A 113 -9.43 4.50 -20.66
C PHE A 113 -9.38 3.74 -22.00
N VAL A 114 -8.34 2.90 -22.19
CA VAL A 114 -8.16 2.08 -23.39
C VAL A 114 -9.32 1.10 -23.58
N GLU A 115 -9.86 0.49 -22.51
CA GLU A 115 -11.03 -0.38 -22.59
C GLU A 115 -12.30 0.35 -23.06
N ARG A 116 -12.37 1.65 -22.80
CA ARG A 116 -13.50 2.50 -23.23
C ARG A 116 -13.36 3.01 -24.66
N SER A 117 -12.14 3.07 -25.17
CA SER A 117 -11.80 3.70 -26.45
C SER A 117 -11.47 2.72 -27.57
N THR A 118 -11.23 1.45 -27.27
CA THR A 118 -10.89 0.41 -28.25
C THR A 118 -11.68 -0.88 -27.99
N GLU A 119 -12.05 -1.57 -29.07
CA GLU A 119 -12.67 -2.91 -29.02
C GLU A 119 -11.67 -4.02 -28.66
N ARG A 120 -10.48 -3.68 -28.20
CA ARG A 120 -9.48 -4.69 -27.82
C ARG A 120 -9.86 -5.31 -26.48
N GLU A 121 -10.07 -6.61 -26.50
CA GLU A 121 -10.16 -7.43 -25.29
C GLU A 121 -8.79 -7.40 -24.57
N ILE A 122 -8.77 -6.75 -23.42
CA ILE A 122 -7.59 -6.77 -22.53
C ILE A 122 -7.89 -7.81 -21.45
N GLU A 123 -6.99 -8.79 -21.31
CA GLU A 123 -7.13 -9.79 -20.26
C GLU A 123 -7.28 -9.12 -18.88
N PRO A 124 -8.31 -9.48 -18.09
CA PRO A 124 -8.54 -8.87 -16.78
C PRO A 124 -7.31 -8.98 -15.87
N PRO A 125 -7.02 -7.96 -15.05
CA PRO A 125 -5.85 -7.96 -14.16
C PRO A 125 -5.89 -9.13 -13.16
N LYS A 126 -7.07 -9.55 -12.73
CA LYS A 126 -7.23 -10.73 -11.86
C LYS A 126 -6.67 -11.99 -12.51
N THR A 127 -7.05 -12.26 -13.75
CA THR A 127 -6.56 -13.43 -14.50
C THR A 127 -5.05 -13.39 -14.68
N GLN A 128 -4.48 -12.20 -14.92
CA GLN A 128 -3.04 -12.06 -15.07
C GLN A 128 -2.31 -12.27 -13.74
N LEU A 129 -2.82 -11.70 -12.64
CA LEU A 129 -2.25 -11.82 -11.31
C LEU A 129 -2.30 -13.28 -10.81
N ASP A 130 -3.43 -13.98 -11.01
CA ASP A 130 -3.63 -15.36 -10.56
C ASP A 130 -2.68 -16.37 -11.26
N LYS A 131 -2.08 -15.99 -12.39
CA LYS A 131 -1.04 -16.79 -13.09
C LYS A 131 0.35 -16.63 -12.48
N LEU A 132 0.57 -15.64 -11.62
CA LEU A 132 1.88 -15.39 -11.03
C LEU A 132 2.15 -16.36 -9.86
N PRO A 133 3.40 -16.78 -9.65
CA PRO A 133 3.77 -17.63 -8.52
C PRO A 133 3.91 -16.80 -7.23
N LEU A 134 2.85 -16.07 -6.88
CA LEU A 134 2.79 -15.18 -5.71
C LEU A 134 1.60 -15.52 -4.84
N THR A 135 1.70 -15.23 -3.54
CA THR A 135 0.56 -15.31 -2.63
C THR A 135 -0.29 -14.04 -2.77
N ILE A 136 -1.44 -14.17 -3.41
CA ILE A 136 -2.36 -13.05 -3.66
C ILE A 136 -3.61 -13.21 -2.79
N HIS A 137 -3.89 -12.17 -2.01
CA HIS A 137 -5.07 -12.06 -1.16
C HIS A 137 -6.03 -11.03 -1.77
N TRP A 138 -7.11 -11.50 -2.38
CA TRP A 138 -8.17 -10.62 -2.89
C TRP A 138 -8.96 -10.02 -1.74
N ARG A 139 -9.31 -8.75 -1.84
CA ARG A 139 -9.98 -7.94 -0.83
C ARG A 139 -11.11 -7.11 -1.43
N SER A 140 -12.15 -6.93 -0.65
CA SER A 140 -13.28 -6.04 -0.99
C SER A 140 -13.26 -4.81 -0.08
N TYR A 141 -12.20 -4.01 -0.14
CA TYR A 141 -12.03 -2.82 0.71
C TYR A 141 -13.16 -1.83 0.55
N ARG A 142 -13.63 -1.63 -0.68
CA ARG A 142 -14.72 -0.68 -1.00
C ARG A 142 -16.03 -1.16 -0.44
N ASP A 143 -16.37 -2.44 -0.63
CA ASP A 143 -17.62 -2.99 -0.12
C ASP A 143 -17.64 -3.03 1.40
N SER A 144 -16.51 -3.38 2.02
CA SER A 144 -16.37 -3.34 3.48
C SER A 144 -16.57 -1.93 4.03
N ALA A 145 -16.06 -0.92 3.34
CA ALA A 145 -16.25 0.48 3.70
C ALA A 145 -17.72 0.91 3.57
N ASP A 146 -18.37 0.57 2.47
CA ASP A 146 -19.76 0.95 2.18
C ASP A 146 -20.73 0.30 3.17
N GLN A 147 -20.53 -0.96 3.53
CA GLN A 147 -21.38 -1.70 4.47
C GLN A 147 -21.32 -1.16 5.90
N GLN A 148 -20.16 -0.70 6.37
CA GLN A 148 -19.99 -0.30 7.77
C GLN A 148 -20.22 1.18 8.04
N THR A 149 -19.91 2.04 7.08
CA THR A 149 -19.85 3.49 7.36
C THR A 149 -20.43 4.40 6.28
N GLY A 150 -20.72 3.87 5.09
CA GLY A 150 -21.13 4.68 3.93
C GLY A 150 -20.04 5.67 3.45
N ILE A 151 -18.80 5.56 3.95
CA ILE A 151 -17.72 6.50 3.66
C ILE A 151 -16.63 5.77 2.89
N ALA A 152 -16.48 6.05 1.60
CA ALA A 152 -15.43 5.52 0.73
C ALA A 152 -13.99 5.66 1.31
N LYS A 153 -13.78 6.60 2.25
CA LYS A 153 -12.50 6.80 2.95
C LYS A 153 -12.11 5.62 3.85
N MET A 154 -13.07 4.79 4.26
CA MET A 154 -12.79 3.62 5.09
C MET A 154 -12.12 2.48 4.32
N ALA A 155 -12.13 2.46 2.99
CA ALA A 155 -11.32 1.53 2.22
C ALA A 155 -9.83 1.63 2.58
N ASN A 156 -9.32 2.85 2.84
CA ASN A 156 -7.96 3.08 3.29
C ASN A 156 -7.68 2.53 4.70
N TYR A 157 -8.69 2.53 5.57
CA TYR A 157 -8.55 1.93 6.90
C TYR A 157 -8.31 0.43 6.79
N TYR A 158 -9.13 -0.28 6.02
CA TYR A 158 -8.97 -1.73 5.83
C TYR A 158 -7.67 -2.08 5.11
N ALA A 159 -7.28 -1.31 4.09
CA ALA A 159 -5.99 -1.46 3.45
C ALA A 159 -4.82 -1.20 4.42
N GLY A 160 -4.98 -0.25 5.33
CA GLY A 160 -4.04 0.02 6.41
C GLY A 160 -3.92 -1.13 7.41
N LEU A 161 -5.03 -1.80 7.75
CA LEU A 161 -5.00 -3.01 8.59
C LEU A 161 -4.23 -4.15 7.93
N ASP A 162 -4.40 -4.37 6.62
CA ASP A 162 -3.58 -5.36 5.89
C ASP A 162 -2.09 -4.96 5.88
N CYS A 163 -1.76 -3.65 5.83
CA CYS A 163 -0.38 -3.19 6.05
C CYS A 163 0.12 -3.57 7.46
N VAL A 164 -0.68 -3.34 8.50
CA VAL A 164 -0.32 -3.70 9.88
C VAL A 164 -0.08 -5.20 10.00
N ILE A 165 -0.91 -6.04 9.37
CA ILE A 165 -0.71 -7.50 9.29
C ILE A 165 0.64 -7.81 8.61
N GLY A 166 0.94 -7.17 7.49
CA GLY A 166 2.21 -7.32 6.79
C GLY A 166 3.41 -6.95 7.66
N LEU A 167 3.31 -5.85 8.40
CA LEU A 167 4.35 -5.36 9.30
C LEU A 167 4.56 -6.31 10.50
N LYS A 168 3.49 -6.78 11.15
CA LYS A 168 3.54 -7.70 12.30
C LYS A 168 4.31 -8.99 12.01
N GLN A 169 4.32 -9.45 10.78
CA GLN A 169 5.01 -10.70 10.41
C GLN A 169 6.53 -10.55 10.34
N THR A 170 7.03 -9.31 10.30
CA THR A 170 8.46 -9.03 10.11
C THR A 170 9.05 -8.15 11.20
N LEU A 171 8.22 -7.29 11.80
CA LEU A 171 8.62 -6.33 12.83
C LEU A 171 8.00 -6.69 14.17
N ASN A 172 8.74 -6.41 15.25
CA ASN A 172 8.23 -6.55 16.63
C ASN A 172 7.47 -5.29 17.06
N ASN A 173 6.68 -5.38 18.13
CA ASN A 173 5.99 -4.24 18.75
C ASN A 173 5.11 -3.42 17.79
N ILE A 174 4.48 -4.09 16.84
CA ILE A 174 3.50 -3.51 15.93
C ILE A 174 2.11 -3.71 16.53
N GLU A 175 1.50 -2.64 17.02
CA GLU A 175 0.24 -2.66 17.75
C GLU A 175 -0.90 -2.03 16.94
N GLU A 176 -1.93 -2.81 16.63
CA GLU A 176 -3.08 -2.36 15.86
C GLU A 176 -3.84 -1.19 16.51
N PRO A 177 -4.07 -1.15 17.85
CA PRO A 177 -4.73 -0.03 18.50
C PRO A 177 -4.01 1.33 18.30
N LEU A 178 -2.69 1.31 18.17
CA LEU A 178 -1.93 2.51 17.83
C LEU A 178 -2.26 2.98 16.40
N PHE A 179 -2.35 2.07 15.45
CA PHE A 179 -2.75 2.39 14.07
C PHE A 179 -4.16 2.99 14.03
N ASP A 180 -5.12 2.39 14.72
CA ASP A 180 -6.50 2.88 14.81
C ASP A 180 -6.55 4.32 15.32
N THR A 181 -5.86 4.57 16.44
CA THR A 181 -5.79 5.92 17.05
C THR A 181 -5.23 6.93 16.07
N LEU A 182 -4.15 6.61 15.39
CA LEU A 182 -3.50 7.52 14.42
C LEU A 182 -4.35 7.72 13.18
N PHE A 183 -4.94 6.66 12.64
CA PHE A 183 -5.79 6.76 11.46
C PHE A 183 -6.97 7.70 11.71
N PHE A 184 -7.73 7.47 12.76
CA PHE A 184 -8.90 8.30 13.07
C PHE A 184 -8.54 9.72 13.48
N THR A 185 -7.39 9.94 14.11
CA THR A 185 -6.93 11.29 14.48
C THR A 185 -6.49 12.10 13.25
N LEU A 186 -5.71 11.50 12.36
CA LEU A 186 -5.14 12.21 11.21
C LEU A 186 -6.15 12.37 10.07
N VAL A 187 -7.03 11.39 9.87
CA VAL A 187 -8.07 11.46 8.84
C VAL A 187 -9.17 12.45 9.24
N LYS A 188 -9.58 12.51 10.52
CA LYS A 188 -10.55 13.52 11.00
C LYS A 188 -10.05 14.95 10.80
N LYS A 189 -8.75 15.22 10.98
CA LYS A 189 -8.16 16.55 10.73
C LYS A 189 -8.18 16.97 9.26
N SER A 190 -8.32 16.05 8.32
CA SER A 190 -8.37 16.35 6.88
C SER A 190 -9.79 16.60 6.36
N VAL A 191 -10.80 16.44 7.20
CA VAL A 191 -12.19 16.80 6.91
C VAL A 191 -12.44 18.13 7.62
N LYS A 192 -12.04 19.26 6.99
CA LYS A 192 -12.62 20.56 7.35
C LYS A 192 -14.08 20.56 6.91
N PRO A 193 -15.00 21.12 7.76
CA PRO A 193 -16.40 21.29 7.39
C PRO A 193 -16.57 22.17 6.17
#